data_873306eba272dbb7e0ee8418fc9d680d
#
_entry.id   873306eba272dbb7e0ee8418fc9d680d
#
_cell.length_a   1.000
_cell.length_b   1.000
_cell.length_c   1.000
_cell.angle_alpha   90.00
_cell.angle_beta   90.00
_cell.angle_gamma   90.00
#
_symmetry.space_group_name_H-M   'P 1'
#
loop_
_entity.id
_entity.type
_entity.pdbx_description
1 polymer ?
#
loop_
_entity_poly.entity_id
_entity_poly.type
_entity_poly.pdbx_seq_one_letter_code
_entity_poly.pdbx_strand_id
1 'polypeptide(L)'
;MVKTAVIMAAGMGTRFGKYTETIPKGFIPFKGKAMVLRSIETLIDCGIEKIIIGTGYKKEAYEAICKDYPQVVCCHSPRYAETNCLYTLWNCRDLVGDDDILMLDSDLVFERRAISELLACPHDSAILTAPLTKFQDAYYVEQKPDGQFIAWSKDRNAINPCGELVGIHKLSSAFFKAVCDYYTAIVDEQPKLSYEPVFTEVSLHTLPIYICKVDPLVWYEIDDEADLKFAEENISL
;
A
#
# COMPACT_ATOMS: atom_id res chain seq x y z
N MET A 1 -17.63 -6.89 5.56
CA MET A 1 -17.28 -6.46 4.16
C MET A 1 -16.46 -5.20 4.28
N VAL A 2 -15.27 -5.17 3.72
CA VAL A 2 -14.35 -4.02 3.79
C VAL A 2 -14.97 -2.80 3.10
N LYS A 3 -15.04 -1.66 3.78
CA LYS A 3 -15.60 -0.40 3.31
C LYS A 3 -14.66 0.78 3.47
N THR A 4 -13.54 0.56 4.15
CA THR A 4 -12.54 1.57 4.46
C THR A 4 -11.23 1.23 3.76
N ALA A 5 -10.56 2.23 3.19
CA ALA A 5 -9.22 2.09 2.63
C ALA A 5 -8.26 3.12 3.24
N VAL A 6 -6.98 2.76 3.33
CA VAL A 6 -5.88 3.66 3.73
C VAL A 6 -4.88 3.73 2.58
N ILE A 7 -4.64 4.92 2.04
CA ILE A 7 -3.61 5.18 1.03
C ILE A 7 -2.40 5.82 1.72
N MET A 8 -1.23 5.19 1.56
CA MET A 8 0.02 5.59 2.17
C MET A 8 0.71 6.64 1.30
N ALA A 9 0.56 7.93 1.62
CA ALA A 9 0.98 9.04 0.75
C ALA A 9 1.82 10.11 1.45
N ALA A 10 2.53 9.73 2.53
CA ALA A 10 3.31 10.68 3.34
C ALA A 10 4.73 10.95 2.79
N GLY A 11 5.25 10.07 1.94
CA GLY A 11 6.63 10.07 1.46
C GLY A 11 7.01 11.27 0.60
N MET A 12 8.29 11.63 0.62
CA MET A 12 8.83 12.78 -0.12
C MET A 12 9.06 12.50 -1.61
N GLY A 13 9.12 11.24 -2.04
CA GLY A 13 9.32 10.86 -3.44
C GLY A 13 10.64 11.34 -4.04
N THR A 14 11.72 11.37 -3.28
CA THR A 14 13.00 12.00 -3.66
C THR A 14 13.65 11.43 -4.92
N ARG A 15 13.34 10.18 -5.29
CA ARG A 15 13.82 9.54 -6.53
C ARG A 15 13.32 10.24 -7.80
N PHE A 16 12.18 10.92 -7.75
CA PHE A 16 11.63 11.71 -8.86
C PHE A 16 12.25 13.09 -9.06
N GLY A 17 13.21 13.50 -8.21
CA GLY A 17 13.93 14.76 -8.37
C GLY A 17 13.00 15.97 -8.54
N LYS A 18 13.10 16.66 -9.68
CA LYS A 18 12.37 17.90 -9.96
C LYS A 18 10.84 17.76 -9.96
N TYR A 19 10.27 16.60 -10.30
CA TYR A 19 8.82 16.40 -10.29
C TYR A 19 8.23 16.62 -8.89
N THR A 20 8.88 16.05 -7.89
CA THR A 20 8.41 16.13 -6.51
C THR A 20 8.77 17.43 -5.80
N GLU A 21 9.55 18.33 -6.42
CA GLU A 21 9.71 19.70 -5.93
C GLU A 21 8.42 20.51 -5.97
N THR A 22 7.50 20.19 -6.87
CA THR A 22 6.24 20.94 -7.06
C THR A 22 5.01 20.19 -6.63
N ILE A 23 4.94 18.87 -6.84
CA ILE A 23 3.79 18.00 -6.51
C ILE A 23 4.24 16.80 -5.69
N PRO A 24 3.39 16.21 -4.81
CA PRO A 24 3.74 14.97 -4.14
C PRO A 24 3.69 13.79 -5.11
N LYS A 25 4.43 12.69 -4.81
CA LYS A 25 4.60 11.52 -5.69
C LYS A 25 3.28 10.96 -6.24
N GLY A 26 2.25 10.80 -5.41
CA GLY A 26 0.95 10.29 -5.83
C GLY A 26 0.21 11.17 -6.86
N PHE A 27 0.64 12.44 -7.04
CA PHE A 27 0.08 13.34 -8.07
C PHE A 27 0.84 13.31 -9.39
N ILE A 28 1.92 12.55 -9.49
CA ILE A 28 2.60 12.35 -10.78
C ILE A 28 1.59 11.72 -11.75
N PRO A 29 1.41 12.32 -12.95
CA PRO A 29 0.44 11.80 -13.89
C PRO A 29 0.96 10.56 -14.59
N PHE A 30 0.19 9.48 -14.59
CA PHE A 30 0.31 8.34 -15.47
C PHE A 30 -0.79 8.42 -16.52
N LYS A 31 -0.42 8.46 -17.81
CA LYS A 31 -1.36 8.63 -18.93
C LYS A 31 -2.37 9.75 -18.69
N GLY A 32 -1.87 10.91 -18.27
CA GLY A 32 -2.66 12.15 -18.11
C GLY A 32 -3.51 12.25 -16.85
N LYS A 33 -3.45 11.27 -15.92
CA LYS A 33 -4.22 11.30 -14.66
C LYS A 33 -3.32 10.93 -13.47
N ALA A 34 -3.41 11.69 -12.38
CA ALA A 34 -2.64 11.44 -11.16
C ALA A 34 -2.87 10.00 -10.63
N MET A 35 -1.79 9.33 -10.20
CA MET A 35 -1.86 7.95 -9.69
C MET A 35 -2.82 7.81 -8.52
N VAL A 36 -2.76 8.73 -7.55
CA VAL A 36 -3.65 8.71 -6.39
C VAL A 36 -5.13 8.86 -6.77
N LEU A 37 -5.46 9.68 -7.79
CA LEU A 37 -6.84 9.83 -8.24
C LEU A 37 -7.36 8.57 -8.92
N ARG A 38 -6.49 7.84 -9.66
CA ARG A 38 -6.84 6.53 -10.22
C ARG A 38 -7.17 5.53 -9.10
N SER A 39 -6.34 5.48 -8.06
CA SER A 39 -6.56 4.61 -6.91
C SER A 39 -7.88 4.94 -6.19
N ILE A 40 -8.15 6.22 -5.91
CA ILE A 40 -9.38 6.68 -5.28
C ILE A 40 -10.62 6.25 -6.08
N GLU A 41 -10.65 6.53 -7.38
CA GLU A 41 -11.80 6.18 -8.22
C GLU A 41 -11.99 4.65 -8.31
N THR A 42 -10.90 3.89 -8.47
CA THR A 42 -10.96 2.42 -8.48
C THR A 42 -11.52 1.87 -7.16
N LEU A 43 -11.11 2.44 -6.02
CA LEU A 43 -11.65 2.07 -4.71
C LEU A 43 -13.15 2.36 -4.59
N ILE A 44 -13.59 3.55 -5.01
CA ILE A 44 -15.00 3.94 -5.01
C ILE A 44 -15.82 3.00 -5.92
N ASP A 45 -15.32 2.71 -7.12
CA ASP A 45 -15.97 1.80 -8.08
C ASP A 45 -16.05 0.34 -7.56
N CYS A 46 -15.17 -0.03 -6.63
CA CYS A 46 -15.20 -1.31 -5.92
C CYS A 46 -16.06 -1.29 -4.63
N GLY A 47 -16.69 -0.15 -4.32
CA GLY A 47 -17.63 -0.03 -3.22
C GLY A 47 -17.00 0.36 -1.87
N ILE A 48 -15.80 0.96 -1.89
CA ILE A 48 -15.19 1.57 -0.71
C ILE A 48 -15.91 2.90 -0.42
N GLU A 49 -16.30 3.09 0.82
CA GLU A 49 -17.13 4.22 1.27
C GLU A 49 -16.33 5.28 2.03
N LYS A 50 -15.16 4.90 2.58
CA LYS A 50 -14.25 5.78 3.32
C LYS A 50 -12.81 5.54 2.87
N ILE A 51 -12.13 6.61 2.47
CA ILE A 51 -10.73 6.56 2.03
C ILE A 51 -9.92 7.51 2.91
N ILE A 52 -9.01 6.96 3.69
CA ILE A 52 -8.09 7.72 4.53
C ILE A 52 -6.79 7.87 3.76
N ILE A 53 -6.36 9.09 3.48
CA ILE A 53 -5.05 9.34 2.89
C ILE A 53 -4.10 9.73 4.01
N GLY A 54 -3.12 8.87 4.31
CA GLY A 54 -2.03 9.16 5.23
C GLY A 54 -1.04 10.12 4.55
N THR A 55 -1.10 11.40 4.90
CA THR A 55 -0.35 12.48 4.23
C THR A 55 0.86 12.92 5.03
N GLY A 56 1.84 13.51 4.34
CA GLY A 56 3.04 14.10 4.96
C GLY A 56 3.57 15.23 4.10
N TYR A 57 4.49 14.91 3.20
CA TYR A 57 5.05 15.86 2.25
C TYR A 57 3.96 16.43 1.34
N LYS A 58 3.88 17.77 1.24
CA LYS A 58 2.90 18.50 0.41
C LYS A 58 1.44 18.06 0.66
N LYS A 59 1.08 17.89 1.92
CA LYS A 59 -0.25 17.43 2.35
C LYS A 59 -1.40 18.27 1.76
N GLU A 60 -1.18 19.54 1.48
CA GLU A 60 -2.18 20.50 0.96
C GLU A 60 -2.76 20.04 -0.39
N ALA A 61 -1.95 19.34 -1.20
CA ALA A 61 -2.41 18.77 -2.46
C ALA A 61 -3.44 17.66 -2.23
N TYR A 62 -3.23 16.81 -1.22
CA TYR A 62 -4.17 15.75 -0.84
C TYR A 62 -5.42 16.32 -0.15
N GLU A 63 -5.26 17.32 0.72
CA GLU A 63 -6.38 18.01 1.38
C GLU A 63 -7.33 18.67 0.38
N ALA A 64 -6.80 19.12 -0.77
CA ALA A 64 -7.63 19.68 -1.84
C ALA A 64 -8.58 18.65 -2.47
N ILE A 65 -8.19 17.36 -2.54
CA ILE A 65 -9.03 16.27 -3.11
C ILE A 65 -10.33 16.09 -2.31
N CYS A 66 -10.31 16.32 -0.99
CA CYS A 66 -11.47 16.12 -0.13
C CYS A 66 -12.69 16.96 -0.55
N LYS A 67 -12.49 18.02 -1.34
CA LYS A 67 -13.59 18.85 -1.87
C LYS A 67 -14.36 18.16 -2.98
N ASP A 68 -13.67 17.36 -3.79
CA ASP A 68 -14.24 16.70 -4.97
C ASP A 68 -14.66 15.26 -4.67
N TYR A 69 -14.06 14.65 -3.64
CA TYR A 69 -14.32 13.27 -3.21
C TYR A 69 -14.75 13.24 -1.73
N PRO A 70 -16.06 13.27 -1.43
CA PRO A 70 -16.57 13.30 -0.06
C PRO A 70 -16.24 12.04 0.75
N GLN A 71 -15.85 10.95 0.10
CA GLN A 71 -15.36 9.72 0.75
C GLN A 71 -13.94 9.87 1.32
N VAL A 72 -13.19 10.90 0.90
CA VAL A 72 -11.78 11.07 1.24
C VAL A 72 -11.60 11.92 2.49
N VAL A 73 -10.77 11.46 3.41
CA VAL A 73 -10.29 12.20 4.58
C VAL A 73 -8.77 12.09 4.67
N CYS A 74 -8.09 13.18 5.02
CA CYS A 74 -6.64 13.18 5.19
C CYS A 74 -6.26 12.98 6.67
N CYS A 75 -5.22 12.16 6.88
CA CYS A 75 -4.55 11.94 8.15
C CYS A 75 -3.10 12.44 8.04
N HIS A 76 -2.78 13.56 8.67
CA HIS A 76 -1.42 14.08 8.60
C HIS A 76 -0.45 13.32 9.50
N SER A 77 0.65 12.84 8.93
CA SER A 77 1.77 12.20 9.63
C SER A 77 2.85 13.24 9.94
N PRO A 78 2.90 13.83 11.14
CA PRO A 78 3.78 14.98 11.42
C PRO A 78 5.27 14.63 11.38
N ARG A 79 5.63 13.37 11.60
CA ARG A 79 7.01 12.86 11.59
C ARG A 79 7.40 12.20 10.26
N TYR A 80 6.70 12.48 9.15
CA TYR A 80 6.92 11.81 7.86
C TYR A 80 8.37 11.86 7.35
N ALA A 81 9.11 12.93 7.65
CA ALA A 81 10.50 13.09 7.22
C ALA A 81 11.50 12.21 8.04
N GLU A 82 11.09 11.74 9.21
CA GLU A 82 11.92 10.99 10.16
C GLU A 82 11.52 9.52 10.25
N THR A 83 10.38 9.16 9.65
CA THR A 83 9.72 7.85 9.80
C THR A 83 9.56 7.16 8.44
N ASN A 84 8.85 6.02 8.42
CA ASN A 84 8.55 5.27 7.20
C ASN A 84 7.03 4.98 7.10
N CYS A 85 6.62 4.21 6.10
CA CYS A 85 5.24 3.88 5.78
C CYS A 85 4.46 3.30 6.98
N LEU A 86 5.07 2.46 7.81
CA LEU A 86 4.43 1.91 9.00
C LEU A 86 3.97 3.00 9.99
N TYR A 87 4.77 4.04 10.19
CA TYR A 87 4.34 5.18 11.01
C TYR A 87 3.09 5.87 10.44
N THR A 88 3.05 6.03 9.12
CA THR A 88 1.89 6.62 8.44
C THR A 88 0.63 5.76 8.64
N LEU A 89 0.74 4.45 8.49
CA LEU A 89 -0.33 3.50 8.74
C LEU A 89 -0.82 3.56 10.20
N TRP A 90 0.11 3.47 11.13
CA TRP A 90 -0.16 3.53 12.57
C TRP A 90 -0.82 4.87 12.98
N ASN A 91 -0.39 5.99 12.38
CA ASN A 91 -0.95 7.30 12.66
C ASN A 91 -2.40 7.43 12.21
N CYS A 92 -2.83 6.64 11.21
CA CYS A 92 -4.21 6.61 10.73
C CYS A 92 -5.17 5.79 11.64
N ARG A 93 -4.69 5.08 12.66
CA ARG A 93 -5.46 4.12 13.47
C ARG A 93 -6.73 4.68 14.09
N ASP A 94 -6.70 5.94 14.57
CA ASP A 94 -7.86 6.55 15.21
C ASP A 94 -8.98 6.86 14.18
N LEU A 95 -8.62 7.15 12.93
CA LEU A 95 -9.58 7.32 11.84
C LEU A 95 -10.06 5.97 11.29
N VAL A 96 -9.25 4.93 11.34
CA VAL A 96 -9.65 3.57 10.96
C VAL A 96 -10.65 3.02 11.98
N GLY A 97 -10.37 3.17 13.28
CA GLY A 97 -11.19 2.59 14.35
C GLY A 97 -11.18 1.06 14.29
N ASP A 98 -12.36 0.47 14.33
CA ASP A 98 -12.58 -0.99 14.30
C ASP A 98 -12.89 -1.53 12.89
N ASP A 99 -12.63 -0.75 11.83
CA ASP A 99 -12.90 -1.16 10.46
C ASP A 99 -11.88 -2.18 9.95
N ASP A 100 -12.35 -3.16 9.16
CA ASP A 100 -11.49 -3.88 8.21
C ASP A 100 -11.09 -2.92 7.09
N ILE A 101 -9.84 -2.96 6.65
CA ILE A 101 -9.32 -2.00 5.68
C ILE A 101 -8.68 -2.66 4.46
N LEU A 102 -8.68 -1.92 3.35
CA LEU A 102 -7.65 -2.04 2.32
C LEU A 102 -6.54 -1.05 2.62
N MET A 103 -5.29 -1.48 2.56
CA MET A 103 -4.11 -0.62 2.63
C MET A 103 -3.43 -0.62 1.27
N LEU A 104 -3.04 0.57 0.77
CA LEU A 104 -2.38 0.73 -0.54
C LEU A 104 -1.22 1.72 -0.44
N ASP A 105 -0.16 1.47 -1.22
CA ASP A 105 0.84 2.49 -1.51
C ASP A 105 0.32 3.48 -2.56
N SER A 106 0.79 4.73 -2.55
CA SER A 106 0.23 5.83 -3.37
C SER A 106 0.81 5.96 -4.77
N ASP A 107 1.80 5.17 -5.09
CA ASP A 107 2.63 5.18 -6.30
C ASP A 107 2.35 4.01 -7.24
N LEU A 108 1.22 3.38 -7.04
CA LEU A 108 0.77 2.23 -7.81
C LEU A 108 -0.14 2.64 -8.96
N VAL A 109 0.02 1.97 -10.09
CA VAL A 109 -0.97 1.89 -11.16
C VAL A 109 -1.39 0.43 -11.33
N PHE A 110 -2.68 0.17 -11.32
CA PHE A 110 -3.22 -1.20 -11.31
C PHE A 110 -4.61 -1.28 -11.93
N GLU A 111 -4.93 -2.44 -12.49
CA GLU A 111 -6.27 -2.74 -12.97
C GLU A 111 -7.25 -2.97 -11.82
N ARG A 112 -8.54 -2.71 -12.07
CA ARG A 112 -9.61 -2.86 -11.07
C ARG A 112 -9.63 -4.24 -10.39
N ARG A 113 -9.17 -5.30 -11.09
CA ARG A 113 -9.08 -6.66 -10.55
C ARG A 113 -8.19 -6.76 -9.31
N ALA A 114 -7.16 -5.92 -9.17
CA ALA A 114 -6.35 -5.87 -7.96
C ALA A 114 -7.20 -5.69 -6.69
N ILE A 115 -8.20 -4.82 -6.75
CA ILE A 115 -9.11 -4.56 -5.62
C ILE A 115 -10.21 -5.62 -5.54
N SER A 116 -10.88 -5.93 -6.65
CA SER A 116 -12.04 -6.84 -6.62
C SER A 116 -11.67 -8.27 -6.22
N GLU A 117 -10.54 -8.80 -6.68
CA GLU A 117 -10.07 -10.13 -6.30
C GLU A 117 -9.61 -10.18 -4.84
N LEU A 118 -8.92 -9.11 -4.36
CA LEU A 118 -8.52 -9.03 -2.97
C LEU A 118 -9.72 -8.93 -2.02
N LEU A 119 -10.77 -8.19 -2.40
CA LEU A 119 -12.03 -8.13 -1.65
C LEU A 119 -12.75 -9.48 -1.63
N ALA A 120 -12.70 -10.25 -2.73
CA ALA A 120 -13.28 -11.58 -2.85
C ALA A 120 -12.45 -12.69 -2.18
N CYS A 121 -11.19 -12.41 -1.84
CA CYS A 121 -10.31 -13.36 -1.15
C CYS A 121 -10.96 -13.85 0.16
N PRO A 122 -11.02 -15.18 0.41
CA PRO A 122 -11.77 -15.76 1.53
C PRO A 122 -11.14 -15.47 2.91
N HIS A 123 -9.86 -15.10 2.94
CA HIS A 123 -9.15 -14.81 4.19
C HIS A 123 -9.49 -13.42 4.71
N ASP A 124 -9.62 -13.25 6.02
CA ASP A 124 -9.90 -11.95 6.66
C ASP A 124 -8.77 -10.94 6.44
N SER A 125 -7.51 -11.42 6.44
CA SER A 125 -6.32 -10.63 6.12
C SER A 125 -5.54 -11.28 4.98
N ALA A 126 -5.20 -10.51 3.95
CA ALA A 126 -4.51 -11.01 2.77
C ALA A 126 -3.56 -9.96 2.15
N ILE A 127 -2.43 -10.46 1.63
CA ILE A 127 -1.44 -9.72 0.86
C ILE A 127 -1.68 -10.02 -0.62
N LEU A 128 -1.89 -8.98 -1.43
CA LEU A 128 -1.98 -9.14 -2.87
C LEU A 128 -0.61 -9.41 -3.46
N THR A 129 -0.52 -10.48 -4.25
CA THR A 129 0.68 -10.80 -5.00
C THR A 129 0.36 -11.01 -6.48
N ALA A 130 1.35 -10.72 -7.32
CA ALA A 130 1.30 -10.93 -8.75
C ALA A 130 2.46 -11.84 -9.19
N PRO A 131 2.46 -12.32 -10.45
CA PRO A 131 3.64 -12.92 -11.05
C PRO A 131 4.83 -11.98 -11.00
N LEU A 132 6.04 -12.55 -10.98
CA LEU A 132 7.29 -11.79 -10.97
C LEU A 132 7.43 -10.96 -12.24
N THR A 133 7.36 -9.64 -12.12
CA THR A 133 7.43 -8.69 -13.24
C THR A 133 8.70 -7.85 -13.22
N LYS A 134 9.18 -7.49 -12.05
CA LYS A 134 10.44 -6.74 -11.86
C LYS A 134 11.56 -7.69 -11.43
N PHE A 135 12.74 -7.56 -12.04
CA PHE A 135 13.95 -8.30 -11.65
C PHE A 135 14.88 -7.49 -10.74
N GLN A 136 14.56 -6.20 -10.54
CA GLN A 136 15.31 -5.30 -9.68
C GLN A 136 14.34 -4.49 -8.83
N ASP A 137 14.68 -4.32 -7.55
CA ASP A 137 13.90 -3.59 -6.52
C ASP A 137 12.49 -4.12 -6.22
N ALA A 138 12.23 -5.40 -6.52
CA ALA A 138 10.99 -6.08 -6.17
C ALA A 138 11.05 -6.66 -4.75
N TYR A 139 9.91 -6.69 -4.07
CA TYR A 139 9.73 -7.46 -2.85
C TYR A 139 9.12 -8.82 -3.20
N TYR A 140 9.91 -9.88 -3.02
CA TYR A 140 9.45 -11.26 -3.17
C TYR A 140 8.83 -11.74 -1.88
N VAL A 141 7.79 -12.57 -1.97
CA VAL A 141 7.12 -13.11 -0.79
C VAL A 141 7.10 -14.62 -0.81
N GLU A 142 7.16 -15.22 0.37
CA GLU A 142 7.09 -16.65 0.61
C GLU A 142 5.88 -17.00 1.47
N GLN A 143 5.27 -18.16 1.18
CA GLN A 143 4.12 -18.67 1.92
C GLN A 143 4.32 -20.12 2.36
N LYS A 144 3.59 -20.54 3.39
CA LYS A 144 3.39 -21.96 3.74
C LYS A 144 2.51 -22.66 2.71
N PRO A 145 2.44 -24.01 2.74
CA PRO A 145 1.55 -24.76 1.86
C PRO A 145 0.05 -24.42 2.00
N ASP A 146 -0.37 -23.91 3.14
CA ASP A 146 -1.74 -23.45 3.41
C ASP A 146 -2.02 -22.02 2.93
N GLY A 147 -1.00 -21.33 2.34
CA GLY A 147 -1.09 -19.97 1.85
C GLY A 147 -0.77 -18.89 2.88
N GLN A 148 -0.41 -19.24 4.13
CA GLN A 148 0.01 -18.24 5.13
C GLN A 148 1.33 -17.57 4.71
N PHE A 149 1.36 -16.24 4.71
CA PHE A 149 2.59 -15.46 4.51
C PHE A 149 3.57 -15.66 5.66
N ILE A 150 4.84 -15.92 5.32
CA ILE A 150 5.90 -16.20 6.30
C ILE A 150 7.17 -15.37 6.13
N ALA A 151 7.45 -14.88 4.93
CA ALA A 151 8.67 -14.11 4.68
C ALA A 151 8.53 -13.21 3.45
N TRP A 152 9.36 -12.20 3.43
CA TRP A 152 9.60 -11.34 2.26
C TRP A 152 11.12 -11.11 2.12
N SER A 153 11.56 -10.80 0.90
CA SER A 153 12.95 -10.46 0.63
C SER A 153 13.08 -9.65 -0.66
N LYS A 154 14.06 -8.75 -0.72
CA LYS A 154 14.52 -8.14 -1.98
C LYS A 154 15.50 -9.06 -2.73
N ASP A 155 16.12 -10.01 -2.04
CA ASP A 155 16.92 -11.07 -2.67
C ASP A 155 16.04 -12.29 -2.95
N ARG A 156 15.79 -12.53 -4.24
CA ARG A 156 15.00 -13.68 -4.71
C ARG A 156 15.57 -15.03 -4.26
N ASN A 157 16.87 -15.11 -4.04
CA ASN A 157 17.54 -16.37 -3.65
C ASN A 157 17.52 -16.63 -2.13
N ALA A 158 17.11 -15.62 -1.35
CA ALA A 158 17.04 -15.73 0.11
C ALA A 158 15.77 -16.46 0.60
N ILE A 159 14.76 -16.59 -0.26
CA ILE A 159 13.46 -17.22 0.05
C ILE A 159 13.01 -18.10 -1.13
N ASN A 160 11.93 -18.86 -0.93
CA ASN A 160 11.24 -19.59 -2.00
C ASN A 160 10.01 -18.77 -2.47
N PRO A 161 10.15 -17.88 -3.48
CA PRO A 161 9.14 -16.88 -3.78
C PRO A 161 7.91 -17.50 -4.45
N CYS A 162 6.71 -17.19 -3.93
CA CYS A 162 5.43 -17.53 -4.54
C CYS A 162 4.88 -16.41 -5.45
N GLY A 163 5.40 -15.18 -5.33
CA GLY A 163 5.01 -14.02 -6.13
C GLY A 163 5.76 -12.75 -5.71
N GLU A 164 5.41 -11.65 -6.38
CA GLU A 164 5.87 -10.30 -6.10
C GLU A 164 4.80 -9.54 -5.31
N LEU A 165 5.24 -8.76 -4.31
CA LEU A 165 4.38 -7.90 -3.50
C LEU A 165 3.86 -6.74 -4.34
N VAL A 166 2.53 -6.55 -4.37
CA VAL A 166 1.92 -5.46 -5.16
C VAL A 166 1.81 -4.14 -4.38
N GLY A 167 1.94 -4.19 -3.04
CA GLY A 167 1.72 -3.01 -2.20
C GLY A 167 0.23 -2.73 -1.93
N ILE A 168 -0.63 -3.74 -2.08
CA ILE A 168 -2.06 -3.67 -1.76
C ILE A 168 -2.41 -4.83 -0.82
N HIS A 169 -3.05 -4.52 0.31
CA HIS A 169 -3.35 -5.48 1.36
C HIS A 169 -4.79 -5.35 1.86
N LYS A 170 -5.40 -6.47 2.22
CA LYS A 170 -6.63 -6.52 3.00
C LYS A 170 -6.27 -6.88 4.43
N LEU A 171 -6.63 -6.04 5.39
CA LEU A 171 -6.33 -6.24 6.79
C LEU A 171 -7.63 -6.24 7.58
N SER A 172 -7.89 -7.33 8.31
CA SER A 172 -8.95 -7.32 9.31
C SER A 172 -8.63 -6.32 10.43
N SER A 173 -9.64 -5.81 11.10
CA SER A 173 -9.44 -4.89 12.24
C SER A 173 -8.57 -5.53 13.32
N ALA A 174 -8.72 -6.83 13.56
CA ALA A 174 -7.88 -7.57 14.50
C ALA A 174 -6.41 -7.62 14.08
N PHE A 175 -6.12 -7.87 12.81
CA PHE A 175 -4.73 -7.87 12.30
C PHE A 175 -4.14 -6.47 12.33
N PHE A 176 -4.89 -5.47 11.87
CA PHE A 176 -4.47 -4.07 11.88
C PHE A 176 -4.19 -3.59 13.32
N LYS A 177 -5.07 -3.94 14.27
CA LYS A 177 -4.83 -3.64 15.69
C LYS A 177 -3.56 -4.30 16.21
N ALA A 178 -3.32 -5.58 15.91
CA ALA A 178 -2.10 -6.27 16.33
C ALA A 178 -0.82 -5.60 15.76
N VAL A 179 -0.86 -5.15 14.51
CA VAL A 179 0.24 -4.36 13.89
C VAL A 179 0.43 -3.04 14.64
N CYS A 180 -0.64 -2.31 14.95
CA CYS A 180 -0.58 -1.05 15.69
C CYS A 180 -0.06 -1.23 17.12
N ASP A 181 -0.52 -2.26 17.83
CA ASP A 181 -0.08 -2.57 19.20
C ASP A 181 1.42 -2.92 19.21
N TYR A 182 1.89 -3.75 18.27
CA TYR A 182 3.30 -4.07 18.11
C TYR A 182 4.13 -2.81 17.88
N TYR A 183 3.74 -1.98 16.91
CA TYR A 183 4.49 -0.77 16.57
C TYR A 183 4.46 0.28 17.68
N THR A 184 3.37 0.41 18.42
CA THR A 184 3.25 1.32 19.57
C THR A 184 4.35 1.05 20.60
N ALA A 185 4.72 -0.22 20.80
CA ALA A 185 5.76 -0.59 21.75
C ALA A 185 7.20 -0.21 21.32
N ILE A 186 7.42 0.03 20.00
CA ILE A 186 8.76 0.21 19.44
C ILE A 186 8.92 1.48 18.59
N VAL A 187 7.88 2.29 18.43
CA VAL A 187 7.86 3.44 17.49
C VAL A 187 8.96 4.47 17.74
N ASP A 188 9.35 4.68 18.99
CA ASP A 188 10.42 5.62 19.32
C ASP A 188 11.82 5.03 19.13
N GLU A 189 11.96 3.71 19.22
CA GLU A 189 13.21 2.98 19.02
C GLU A 189 13.46 2.69 17.53
N GLN A 190 12.40 2.39 16.78
CA GLN A 190 12.45 2.01 15.37
C GLN A 190 11.50 2.87 14.49
N PRO A 191 11.66 4.19 14.46
CA PRO A 191 10.74 5.09 13.75
C PRO A 191 10.74 4.88 12.23
N LYS A 192 11.84 4.33 11.67
CA LYS A 192 12.01 4.10 10.22
C LYS A 192 11.63 2.67 9.78
N LEU A 193 10.99 1.90 10.66
CA LEU A 193 10.55 0.55 10.31
C LEU A 193 9.45 0.62 9.25
N SER A 194 9.54 -0.22 8.22
CA SER A 194 8.49 -0.43 7.23
C SER A 194 7.48 -1.48 7.72
N TYR A 195 6.37 -1.66 7.00
CA TYR A 195 5.30 -2.56 7.47
C TYR A 195 5.64 -4.04 7.28
N GLU A 196 6.46 -4.41 6.31
CA GLU A 196 6.72 -5.80 5.95
C GLU A 196 7.30 -6.63 7.10
N PRO A 197 8.33 -6.18 7.84
CA PRO A 197 8.83 -6.91 9.00
C PRO A 197 7.78 -7.11 10.08
N VAL A 198 6.93 -6.10 10.31
CA VAL A 198 5.88 -6.18 11.35
C VAL A 198 4.75 -7.09 10.90
N PHE A 199 4.36 -7.07 9.62
CA PHE A 199 3.40 -8.03 9.08
C PHE A 199 3.91 -9.46 9.22
N THR A 200 5.20 -9.70 8.96
CA THR A 200 5.83 -11.00 9.17
C THR A 200 5.75 -11.43 10.63
N GLU A 201 6.14 -10.55 11.56
CA GLU A 201 6.13 -10.84 12.99
C GLU A 201 4.72 -11.15 13.49
N VAL A 202 3.74 -10.31 13.14
CA VAL A 202 2.34 -10.52 13.51
C VAL A 202 1.77 -11.79 12.87
N SER A 203 2.10 -12.05 11.60
CA SER A 203 1.64 -13.26 10.89
C SER A 203 2.14 -14.55 11.53
N LEU A 204 3.37 -14.55 12.01
CA LEU A 204 4.00 -15.75 12.57
C LEU A 204 3.60 -16.01 14.04
N HIS A 205 3.35 -14.96 14.81
CA HIS A 205 3.26 -15.06 16.26
C HIS A 205 1.93 -14.63 16.87
N THR A 206 1.06 -13.95 16.12
CA THR A 206 -0.18 -13.40 16.67
C THR A 206 -1.41 -13.80 15.87
N LEU A 207 -1.52 -13.34 14.61
CA LEU A 207 -2.65 -13.57 13.72
C LEU A 207 -2.13 -13.78 12.29
N PRO A 208 -2.52 -14.85 11.59
CA PRO A 208 -2.02 -15.12 10.24
C PRO A 208 -2.56 -14.10 9.22
N ILE A 209 -1.71 -13.74 8.26
CA ILE A 209 -2.11 -13.09 7.01
C ILE A 209 -1.78 -14.04 5.85
N TYR A 210 -2.60 -14.07 4.82
CA TYR A 210 -2.51 -15.04 3.74
C TYR A 210 -2.15 -14.37 2.41
N ILE A 211 -1.64 -15.15 1.47
CA ILE A 211 -1.35 -14.66 0.12
C ILE A 211 -2.63 -14.75 -0.73
N CYS A 212 -2.99 -13.63 -1.36
CA CYS A 212 -3.99 -13.56 -2.42
C CYS A 212 -3.25 -13.36 -3.74
N LYS A 213 -3.04 -14.46 -4.48
CA LYS A 213 -2.35 -14.41 -5.76
C LYS A 213 -3.32 -14.13 -6.90
N VAL A 214 -3.05 -13.08 -7.68
CA VAL A 214 -3.79 -12.75 -8.91
C VAL A 214 -2.86 -12.86 -10.11
N ASP A 215 -3.17 -13.81 -11.03
CA ASP A 215 -2.35 -14.16 -12.17
C ASP A 215 -3.23 -14.37 -13.43
N PRO A 216 -3.06 -13.61 -14.52
CA PRO A 216 -2.22 -12.41 -14.61
C PRO A 216 -2.83 -11.20 -13.89
N LEU A 217 -2.01 -10.22 -13.52
CA LEU A 217 -2.43 -8.92 -13.00
C LEU A 217 -1.70 -7.81 -13.76
N VAL A 218 -2.44 -6.81 -14.24
CA VAL A 218 -1.86 -5.59 -14.81
C VAL A 218 -1.67 -4.57 -13.70
N TRP A 219 -0.43 -4.31 -13.35
CA TRP A 219 -0.05 -3.37 -12.31
C TRP A 219 1.40 -2.93 -12.49
N TYR A 220 1.79 -1.81 -11.88
CA TYR A 220 3.18 -1.37 -11.79
C TYR A 220 3.36 -0.39 -10.64
N GLU A 221 4.50 -0.46 -9.94
CA GLU A 221 4.94 0.53 -8.97
C GLU A 221 5.86 1.52 -9.69
N ILE A 222 5.56 2.81 -9.57
CA ILE A 222 6.27 3.88 -10.27
C ILE A 222 7.09 4.66 -9.26
N ASP A 223 8.37 4.35 -9.17
CA ASP A 223 9.29 4.90 -8.17
C ASP A 223 10.13 6.07 -8.66
N ASP A 224 10.38 6.13 -9.96
CA ASP A 224 11.19 7.16 -10.60
C ASP A 224 10.74 7.46 -12.05
N GLU A 225 11.49 8.34 -12.75
CA GLU A 225 11.18 8.71 -14.15
C GLU A 225 11.31 7.55 -15.13
N ALA A 226 12.21 6.59 -14.87
CA ALA A 226 12.41 5.43 -15.73
C ALA A 226 11.22 4.46 -15.60
N ASP A 227 10.74 4.25 -14.39
CA ASP A 227 9.52 3.47 -14.12
C ASP A 227 8.29 4.12 -14.77
N LEU A 228 8.15 5.45 -14.63
CA LEU A 228 7.04 6.17 -15.26
C LEU A 228 7.02 5.97 -16.76
N LYS A 229 8.16 6.17 -17.42
CA LYS A 229 8.29 5.98 -18.87
C LYS A 229 7.98 4.54 -19.26
N PHE A 230 8.54 3.56 -18.55
CA PHE A 230 8.27 2.16 -18.81
C PHE A 230 6.78 1.84 -18.69
N ALA A 231 6.15 2.32 -17.60
CA ALA A 231 4.73 2.10 -17.36
C ALA A 231 3.85 2.74 -18.45
N GLU A 232 4.16 3.98 -18.90
CA GLU A 232 3.41 4.65 -19.97
C GLU A 232 3.48 3.92 -21.30
N GLU A 233 4.61 3.29 -21.60
CA GLU A 233 4.83 2.52 -22.83
C GLU A 233 4.21 1.12 -22.79
N ASN A 234 4.18 0.46 -21.62
CA ASN A 234 3.89 -0.99 -21.51
C ASN A 234 2.62 -1.34 -20.73
N ILE A 235 2.13 -0.48 -19.83
CA ILE A 235 0.96 -0.77 -18.99
C ILE A 235 -0.29 -0.17 -19.61
N SER A 236 -1.30 -1.01 -19.87
CA SER A 236 -2.60 -0.59 -20.40
C SER A 236 -3.68 -0.77 -19.33
N LEU A 237 -4.22 0.35 -18.83
CA LEU A 237 -5.27 0.43 -17.82
C LEU A 237 -6.44 1.27 -18.34
#